data_981e74e6b8d81a9b4bda88f7424bbfb3
#
_entry.id   981e74e6b8d81a9b4bda88f7424bbfb3
#
_cell.length_a   1.000
_cell.length_b   1.000
_cell.length_c   1.000
_cell.angle_alpha   90.00
_cell.angle_beta   90.00
_cell.angle_gamma   90.00
#
_symmetry.space_group_name_H-M   'P 1'
#
loop_
_entity.id
_entity.type
_entity.pdbx_description
1 polymer ?
#
loop_
_entity_poly.entity_id
_entity_poly.type
_entity_poly.pdbx_seq_one_letter_code
_entity_poly.pdbx_strand_id
1 'polypeptide(L)'
;LVLFVDSKGNFGKAYSRDMAYAAARYTEAKLEPVCDELFRDIDKDTVDFVPNYDGTTTEPTLLPVTFPAILANNTLGIAVGMASNICSFNLEELCNATIALMKDPQADLREIIPAPDFVGGGTILYDAAEMQNVLEKGRGSVRVRAQWSYDKENNCIDVTRIPPTTTVEAIMDKITELVKLGKIREISDMRDETDLNGLKLTIDLKRGQDPDKLMARLFKATPLEDSFACNFNVLIG
;
A
#
# COMPACT_ATOMS: atom_id res chain seq x y z
N LEU A 1 -8.81 -0.63 -0.52
CA LEU A 1 -8.49 -1.18 -1.83
C LEU A 1 -9.70 -1.86 -2.44
N VAL A 2 -9.79 -1.74 -3.75
CA VAL A 2 -10.78 -2.46 -4.56
C VAL A 2 -10.09 -3.69 -5.15
N LEU A 3 -10.50 -4.87 -4.72
CA LEU A 3 -9.98 -6.11 -5.29
C LEU A 3 -10.69 -6.37 -6.63
N PHE A 4 -9.92 -6.57 -7.68
CA PHE A 4 -10.43 -6.91 -9.02
C PHE A 4 -10.37 -8.40 -9.32
N VAL A 5 -9.60 -9.15 -8.55
CA VAL A 5 -9.39 -10.59 -8.73
C VAL A 5 -9.75 -11.33 -7.45
N ASP A 6 -10.73 -12.23 -7.55
CA ASP A 6 -10.98 -13.27 -6.55
C ASP A 6 -9.96 -14.40 -6.78
N SER A 7 -9.01 -14.51 -5.86
CA SER A 7 -7.88 -15.42 -5.96
C SER A 7 -8.02 -16.60 -4.99
N LYS A 8 -7.70 -17.81 -5.47
CA LYS A 8 -7.55 -19.00 -4.63
C LYS A 8 -6.15 -19.56 -4.71
N GLY A 9 -5.61 -19.92 -3.56
CA GLY A 9 -4.24 -20.38 -3.42
C GLY A 9 -3.31 -19.25 -2.93
N ASN A 10 -2.00 -19.49 -3.02
CA ASN A 10 -0.99 -18.57 -2.52
C ASN A 10 -0.52 -17.61 -3.63
N PHE A 11 -0.94 -16.37 -3.58
CA PHE A 11 -0.50 -15.26 -4.45
C PHE A 11 0.62 -14.41 -3.84
N GLY A 12 1.21 -14.86 -2.72
CA GLY A 12 2.23 -14.11 -1.99
C GLY A 12 1.64 -13.06 -1.04
N LYS A 13 2.53 -12.39 -0.33
CA LYS A 13 2.17 -11.30 0.60
C LYS A 13 3.07 -10.10 0.35
N ALA A 14 2.47 -8.93 0.13
CA ALA A 14 3.21 -7.71 -0.19
C ALA A 14 4.13 -7.25 0.96
N TYR A 15 3.81 -7.59 2.19
CA TYR A 15 4.58 -7.23 3.39
C TYR A 15 5.71 -8.21 3.72
N SER A 16 5.91 -9.27 2.92
CA SER A 16 6.94 -10.28 3.16
C SER A 16 7.67 -10.64 1.86
N ARG A 17 8.98 -10.61 1.91
CA ARG A 17 9.87 -11.08 0.84
C ARG A 17 9.89 -12.61 0.75
N ASP A 18 9.77 -13.29 1.89
CA ASP A 18 9.91 -14.75 1.99
C ASP A 18 8.59 -15.48 1.71
N MET A 19 7.46 -14.80 1.84
CA MET A 19 6.14 -15.33 1.48
C MET A 19 5.84 -15.11 -0.01
N ALA A 20 6.64 -15.74 -0.87
CA ALA A 20 6.47 -15.67 -2.31
C ALA A 20 5.21 -16.41 -2.78
N TYR A 21 4.75 -16.10 -3.99
CA TYR A 21 3.61 -16.77 -4.61
C TYR A 21 3.94 -18.21 -5.01
N ALA A 22 2.92 -19.07 -5.03
CA ALA A 22 3.02 -20.43 -5.52
C ALA A 22 3.10 -20.47 -7.07
N ALA A 23 3.54 -21.61 -7.61
CA ALA A 23 3.48 -21.82 -9.07
C ALA A 23 2.02 -21.75 -9.57
N ALA A 24 1.83 -21.19 -10.77
CA ALA A 24 0.52 -20.91 -11.36
C ALA A 24 -0.43 -22.10 -11.36
N ARG A 25 0.10 -23.34 -11.51
CA ARG A 25 -0.69 -24.58 -11.49
C ARG A 25 -1.39 -24.88 -10.15
N TYR A 26 -1.02 -24.17 -9.08
CA TYR A 26 -1.63 -24.32 -7.74
C TYR A 26 -2.55 -23.16 -7.36
N THR A 27 -2.83 -22.28 -8.30
CA THR A 27 -3.66 -21.10 -8.06
C THR A 27 -4.80 -21.02 -9.05
N GLU A 28 -5.91 -20.44 -8.61
CA GLU A 28 -7.05 -20.12 -9.45
C GLU A 28 -7.37 -18.63 -9.31
N ALA A 29 -7.88 -18.02 -10.35
CA ALA A 29 -8.28 -16.62 -10.34
C ALA A 29 -9.53 -16.43 -11.19
N LYS A 30 -10.43 -15.59 -10.72
CA LYS A 30 -11.57 -15.05 -11.49
C LYS A 30 -11.77 -13.58 -11.15
N LEU A 31 -12.56 -12.89 -11.96
CA LEU A 31 -12.90 -11.50 -11.70
C LEU A 31 -13.84 -11.39 -10.50
N GLU A 32 -13.61 -10.37 -9.69
CA GLU A 32 -14.55 -9.96 -8.65
C GLU A 32 -15.77 -9.25 -9.27
N PRO A 33 -16.96 -9.31 -8.63
CA PRO A 33 -18.17 -8.66 -9.14
C PRO A 33 -18.03 -7.16 -9.44
N VAL A 34 -17.15 -6.45 -8.74
CA VAL A 34 -16.86 -5.03 -9.00
C VAL A 34 -16.32 -4.79 -10.42
N CYS A 35 -15.75 -5.80 -11.06
CA CYS A 35 -15.26 -5.70 -12.43
C CYS A 35 -16.40 -5.51 -13.45
N ASP A 36 -17.63 -5.89 -13.11
CA ASP A 36 -18.79 -5.61 -13.95
C ASP A 36 -18.97 -4.10 -14.15
N GLU A 37 -18.59 -3.28 -13.16
CA GLU A 37 -18.56 -1.83 -13.28
C GLU A 37 -17.44 -1.31 -14.18
N LEU A 38 -16.29 -2.01 -14.23
CA LEU A 38 -15.18 -1.65 -15.12
C LEU A 38 -15.48 -1.98 -16.58
N PHE A 39 -16.25 -3.03 -16.83
CA PHE A 39 -16.53 -3.56 -18.17
C PHE A 39 -17.93 -3.22 -18.68
N ARG A 40 -18.78 -2.57 -17.88
CA ARG A 40 -20.21 -2.34 -18.17
C ARG A 40 -20.49 -1.77 -19.57
N ASP A 41 -19.63 -0.90 -20.05
CA ASP A 41 -19.80 -0.21 -21.31
C ASP A 41 -18.84 -0.66 -22.42
N ILE A 42 -18.12 -1.78 -22.23
CA ILE A 42 -17.09 -2.25 -23.17
C ILE A 42 -17.63 -2.60 -24.55
N ASP A 43 -18.87 -3.10 -24.60
CA ASP A 43 -19.55 -3.47 -25.87
C ASP A 43 -20.32 -2.32 -26.52
N LYS A 44 -20.16 -1.08 -26.00
CA LYS A 44 -20.91 0.10 -26.47
C LYS A 44 -20.07 1.07 -27.29
N ASP A 45 -19.01 0.59 -27.93
CA ASP A 45 -18.10 1.41 -28.74
C ASP A 45 -17.46 2.58 -27.93
N THR A 46 -17.14 2.30 -26.68
CA THR A 46 -16.54 3.29 -25.76
C THR A 46 -15.03 3.30 -25.78
N VAL A 47 -14.41 2.25 -26.31
CA VAL A 47 -12.95 2.05 -26.39
C VAL A 47 -12.59 1.36 -27.68
N ASP A 48 -11.38 1.65 -28.18
CA ASP A 48 -10.83 1.00 -29.38
C ASP A 48 -10.30 -0.38 -29.03
N PHE A 49 -10.41 -1.30 -29.99
CA PHE A 49 -9.86 -2.65 -29.90
C PHE A 49 -8.71 -2.84 -30.90
N VAL A 50 -7.69 -3.53 -30.47
CA VAL A 50 -6.52 -3.90 -31.30
C VAL A 50 -6.34 -5.42 -31.30
N PRO A 51 -5.67 -6.00 -32.32
CA PRO A 51 -5.32 -7.41 -32.28
C PRO A 51 -4.43 -7.74 -31.07
N ASN A 52 -4.69 -8.87 -30.40
CA ASN A 52 -3.81 -9.38 -29.36
C ASN A 52 -2.46 -9.81 -29.92
N TYR A 53 -1.54 -10.28 -29.06
CA TYR A 53 -0.15 -10.63 -29.42
C TYR A 53 -0.04 -11.61 -30.60
N ASP A 54 -0.89 -12.62 -30.68
CA ASP A 54 -0.88 -13.63 -31.75
C ASP A 54 -1.91 -13.35 -32.88
N GLY A 55 -2.65 -12.27 -32.80
CA GLY A 55 -3.66 -11.88 -33.80
C GLY A 55 -4.89 -12.79 -33.86
N THR A 56 -5.08 -13.69 -32.89
CA THR A 56 -6.22 -14.64 -32.87
C THR A 56 -7.50 -14.00 -32.36
N THR A 57 -7.39 -12.98 -31.51
CA THR A 57 -8.51 -12.22 -30.93
C THR A 57 -8.19 -10.72 -30.89
N THR A 58 -9.12 -9.93 -30.37
CA THR A 58 -8.89 -8.50 -30.11
C THR A 58 -8.94 -8.21 -28.63
N GLU A 59 -8.22 -7.17 -28.20
CA GLU A 59 -8.22 -6.67 -26.83
C GLU A 59 -8.46 -5.16 -26.81
N PRO A 60 -9.11 -4.63 -25.74
CA PRO A 60 -9.35 -3.21 -25.64
C PRO A 60 -8.05 -2.46 -25.34
N THR A 61 -7.87 -1.29 -25.95
CA THR A 61 -6.72 -0.40 -25.66
C THR A 61 -6.78 0.22 -24.28
N LEU A 62 -7.98 0.46 -23.76
CA LEU A 62 -8.29 1.02 -22.45
C LEU A 62 -9.53 0.32 -21.87
N LEU A 63 -9.73 0.38 -20.56
CA LEU A 63 -10.96 -0.08 -19.92
C LEU A 63 -11.94 1.09 -19.74
N PRO A 64 -13.25 0.90 -20.02
CA PRO A 64 -14.28 1.94 -19.89
C PRO A 64 -14.72 2.10 -18.42
N VAL A 65 -13.79 2.50 -17.55
CA VAL A 65 -14.03 2.60 -16.11
C VAL A 65 -15.08 3.64 -15.75
N THR A 66 -15.92 3.34 -14.75
CA THR A 66 -17.00 4.21 -14.27
C THR A 66 -16.60 5.07 -13.06
N PHE A 67 -15.43 4.82 -12.49
CA PHE A 67 -14.85 5.57 -11.37
C PHE A 67 -13.33 5.67 -11.55
N PRO A 68 -12.63 6.56 -10.86
CA PRO A 68 -11.17 6.75 -11.03
C PRO A 68 -10.37 5.57 -10.44
N ALA A 69 -10.47 4.41 -11.10
CA ALA A 69 -9.92 3.13 -10.63
C ALA A 69 -8.40 3.18 -10.38
N ILE A 70 -7.66 4.01 -11.13
CA ILE A 70 -6.22 4.19 -10.94
C ILE A 70 -5.86 4.76 -9.55
N LEU A 71 -6.78 5.47 -8.91
CA LEU A 71 -6.61 6.04 -7.56
C LEU A 71 -7.17 5.13 -6.46
N ALA A 72 -7.91 4.08 -6.81
CA ALA A 72 -8.48 3.15 -5.84
C ALA A 72 -7.48 2.10 -5.37
N ASN A 73 -6.41 1.87 -6.12
CA ASN A 73 -5.34 0.92 -5.80
C ASN A 73 -3.97 1.57 -5.99
N ASN A 74 -2.96 1.13 -5.21
CA ASN A 74 -1.61 1.62 -5.46
C ASN A 74 -1.14 1.16 -6.85
N THR A 75 -0.43 2.04 -7.53
CA THR A 75 0.16 1.72 -8.83
C THR A 75 1.61 2.15 -8.84
N LEU A 76 2.49 1.20 -9.15
CA LEU A 76 3.91 1.45 -9.37
C LEU A 76 4.25 1.11 -10.80
N GLY A 77 4.75 2.07 -11.55
CA GLY A 77 5.24 1.90 -12.91
C GLY A 77 6.68 2.41 -13.03
N ILE A 78 7.56 1.59 -13.57
CA ILE A 78 8.96 1.94 -13.80
C ILE A 78 9.26 1.78 -15.30
N ALA A 79 9.62 2.89 -15.93
CA ALA A 79 10.02 2.92 -17.33
C ALA A 79 11.35 3.67 -17.49
N VAL A 80 11.97 3.55 -18.69
CA VAL A 80 13.18 4.31 -18.97
C VAL A 80 12.84 5.81 -19.08
N GLY A 81 13.44 6.61 -18.21
CA GLY A 81 13.23 8.06 -18.16
C GLY A 81 11.95 8.52 -17.48
N MET A 82 11.06 7.61 -17.05
CA MET A 82 9.79 7.94 -16.43
C MET A 82 9.43 6.91 -15.38
N ALA A 83 8.89 7.38 -14.24
CA ALA A 83 8.34 6.50 -13.21
C ALA A 83 7.00 7.06 -12.72
N SER A 84 6.10 6.17 -12.32
CA SER A 84 4.85 6.52 -11.65
C SER A 84 4.75 5.78 -10.33
N ASN A 85 4.33 6.47 -9.28
CA ASN A 85 4.08 5.89 -7.97
C ASN A 85 2.82 6.56 -7.39
N ILE A 86 1.69 5.89 -7.53
CA ILE A 86 0.37 6.41 -7.16
C ILE A 86 -0.07 5.69 -5.90
N CYS A 87 -0.36 6.43 -4.84
CA CYS A 87 -0.98 5.88 -3.63
C CYS A 87 -2.47 5.62 -3.87
N SER A 88 -3.02 4.69 -3.09
CA SER A 88 -4.46 4.40 -3.08
C SER A 88 -5.22 5.33 -2.14
N PHE A 89 -6.49 5.55 -2.47
CA PHE A 89 -7.43 6.31 -1.66
C PHE A 89 -8.68 5.48 -1.38
N ASN A 90 -9.45 5.88 -0.39
CA ASN A 90 -10.73 5.26 -0.10
C ASN A 90 -11.71 5.41 -1.26
N LEU A 91 -12.40 4.32 -1.65
CA LEU A 91 -13.30 4.33 -2.80
C LEU A 91 -14.49 5.27 -2.61
N GLU A 92 -15.09 5.32 -1.42
CA GLU A 92 -16.21 6.20 -1.12
C GLU A 92 -15.77 7.68 -1.21
N GLU A 93 -14.62 8.01 -0.65
CA GLU A 93 -14.04 9.35 -0.74
C GLU A 93 -13.75 9.74 -2.20
N LEU A 94 -13.21 8.82 -3.02
CA LEU A 94 -12.97 9.04 -4.44
C LEU A 94 -14.27 9.31 -5.22
N CYS A 95 -15.32 8.54 -4.97
CA CYS A 95 -16.61 8.75 -5.59
C CYS A 95 -17.21 10.10 -5.17
N ASN A 96 -17.13 10.44 -3.89
CA ASN A 96 -17.63 11.73 -3.40
C ASN A 96 -16.83 12.91 -3.97
N ALA A 97 -15.51 12.79 -4.08
CA ALA A 97 -14.66 13.79 -4.70
C ALA A 97 -14.96 13.95 -6.19
N THR A 98 -15.20 12.87 -6.91
CA THR A 98 -15.60 12.89 -8.32
C THR A 98 -16.93 13.64 -8.49
N ILE A 99 -17.93 13.33 -7.66
CA ILE A 99 -19.23 14.02 -7.67
C ILE A 99 -19.08 15.50 -7.33
N ALA A 100 -18.21 15.85 -6.39
CA ALA A 100 -17.96 17.24 -6.01
C ALA A 100 -17.33 18.02 -7.18
N LEU A 101 -16.32 17.48 -7.84
CA LEU A 101 -15.67 18.08 -9.01
C LEU A 101 -16.62 18.22 -10.21
N MET A 102 -17.54 17.29 -10.41
CA MET A 102 -18.57 17.40 -11.44
C MET A 102 -19.54 18.56 -11.19
N LYS A 103 -19.80 18.90 -9.93
CA LYS A 103 -20.66 20.02 -9.53
C LYS A 103 -19.90 21.34 -9.51
N ASP A 104 -18.68 21.34 -9.00
CA ASP A 104 -17.80 22.48 -8.89
C ASP A 104 -16.34 22.07 -9.20
N PRO A 105 -15.81 22.42 -10.40
CA PRO A 105 -14.43 22.11 -10.76
C PRO A 105 -13.36 22.75 -9.84
N GLN A 106 -13.74 23.66 -8.96
CA GLN A 106 -12.86 24.30 -7.98
C GLN A 106 -13.06 23.76 -6.55
N ALA A 107 -13.80 22.66 -6.37
CA ALA A 107 -14.05 22.07 -5.08
C ALA A 107 -12.73 21.72 -4.35
N ASP A 108 -12.67 22.03 -3.04
CA ASP A 108 -11.52 21.66 -2.21
C ASP A 108 -11.55 20.16 -1.87
N LEU A 109 -10.70 19.39 -2.52
CA LEU A 109 -10.64 17.94 -2.32
C LEU A 109 -10.09 17.52 -0.96
N ARG A 110 -9.40 18.41 -0.23
CA ARG A 110 -8.81 18.09 1.08
C ARG A 110 -9.86 17.80 2.14
N GLU A 111 -11.06 18.35 2.00
CA GLU A 111 -12.18 18.08 2.91
C GLU A 111 -12.82 16.71 2.64
N ILE A 112 -12.64 16.16 1.41
CA ILE A 112 -13.27 14.91 0.97
C ILE A 112 -12.30 13.76 0.99
N ILE A 113 -11.04 14.00 0.57
CA ILE A 113 -9.95 13.02 0.56
C ILE A 113 -8.86 13.52 1.51
N PRO A 114 -8.96 13.23 2.82
CA PRO A 114 -8.02 13.77 3.81
C PRO A 114 -6.63 13.15 3.70
N ALA A 115 -6.53 11.86 3.35
CA ALA A 115 -5.26 11.14 3.28
C ALA A 115 -5.39 9.86 2.43
N PRO A 116 -4.26 9.28 1.97
CA PRO A 116 -4.25 7.98 1.32
C PRO A 116 -4.69 6.84 2.24
N ASP A 117 -5.26 5.79 1.64
CA ASP A 117 -5.54 4.50 2.26
C ASP A 117 -4.56 3.45 1.73
N PHE A 118 -3.58 3.07 2.56
CA PHE A 118 -2.57 2.09 2.17
C PHE A 118 -2.99 0.66 2.49
N VAL A 119 -2.67 -0.27 1.58
CA VAL A 119 -2.78 -1.71 1.86
C VAL A 119 -1.91 -2.08 3.05
N GLY A 120 -2.46 -2.88 3.95
CA GLY A 120 -1.75 -3.25 5.18
C GLY A 120 -1.79 -2.19 6.25
N GLY A 121 -2.26 -0.99 5.96
CA GLY A 121 -2.49 0.08 6.94
C GLY A 121 -1.22 0.79 7.40
N GLY A 122 -1.20 1.13 8.68
CA GLY A 122 -0.19 1.97 9.30
C GLY A 122 -0.82 3.26 9.84
N THR A 123 -0.02 4.09 10.47
CA THR A 123 -0.44 5.41 10.95
C THR A 123 0.21 6.50 10.11
N ILE A 124 -0.59 7.28 9.41
CA ILE A 124 -0.09 8.42 8.63
C ILE A 124 0.27 9.57 9.59
N LEU A 125 1.47 10.10 9.42
CA LEU A 125 1.88 11.35 10.04
C LEU A 125 1.46 12.49 9.11
N TYR A 126 0.28 13.04 9.39
CA TYR A 126 -0.35 14.01 8.52
C TYR A 126 0.43 15.32 8.40
N ASP A 127 0.69 15.72 7.16
CA ASP A 127 1.25 17.03 6.79
C ASP A 127 0.35 17.67 5.73
N ALA A 128 -0.32 18.76 6.10
CA ALA A 128 -1.29 19.41 5.24
C ALA A 128 -0.67 19.99 3.95
N ALA A 129 0.58 20.47 4.02
CA ALA A 129 1.28 21.04 2.87
C ALA A 129 1.67 19.93 1.87
N GLU A 130 2.17 18.79 2.37
CA GLU A 130 2.49 17.64 1.54
C GLU A 130 1.22 17.06 0.90
N MET A 131 0.11 16.95 1.66
CA MET A 131 -1.16 16.47 1.10
C MET A 131 -1.72 17.41 0.03
N GLN A 132 -1.60 18.72 0.22
CA GLN A 132 -1.97 19.69 -0.82
C GLN A 132 -1.13 19.48 -2.10
N ASN A 133 0.19 19.30 -1.97
CA ASN A 133 1.04 19.03 -3.12
C ASN A 133 0.65 17.72 -3.84
N VAL A 134 0.32 16.66 -3.09
CA VAL A 134 -0.15 15.40 -3.68
C VAL A 134 -1.44 15.59 -4.46
N LEU A 135 -2.44 16.26 -3.89
CA LEU A 135 -3.75 16.46 -4.53
C LEU A 135 -3.71 17.43 -5.71
N GLU A 136 -2.91 18.50 -5.64
CA GLU A 136 -2.84 19.53 -6.69
C GLU A 136 -1.83 19.21 -7.79
N LYS A 137 -0.69 18.59 -7.44
CA LYS A 137 0.45 18.42 -8.35
C LYS A 137 0.77 16.95 -8.63
N GLY A 138 0.12 16.01 -7.96
CA GLY A 138 0.45 14.58 -8.03
C GLY A 138 1.84 14.24 -7.48
N ARG A 139 2.44 15.13 -6.68
CA ARG A 139 3.80 14.95 -6.13
C ARG A 139 3.85 15.39 -4.69
N GLY A 140 4.47 14.58 -3.85
CA GLY A 140 4.65 14.83 -2.43
C GLY A 140 5.09 13.58 -1.70
N SER A 141 5.19 13.67 -0.38
CA SER A 141 5.65 12.57 0.47
C SER A 141 4.68 12.34 1.60
N VAL A 142 4.24 11.11 1.77
CA VAL A 142 3.35 10.71 2.87
C VAL A 142 4.11 9.82 3.83
N ARG A 143 4.31 10.28 5.06
CA ARG A 143 5.02 9.50 6.10
C ARG A 143 4.07 8.55 6.79
N VAL A 144 4.48 7.28 6.89
CA VAL A 144 3.70 6.20 7.49
C VAL A 144 4.52 5.52 8.58
N ARG A 145 3.91 5.31 9.74
CA ARG A 145 4.45 4.53 10.86
C ARG A 145 3.76 3.19 10.98
N ALA A 146 4.53 2.20 11.43
CA ALA A 146 4.01 0.93 11.88
C ALA A 146 3.00 1.10 13.03
N GLN A 147 1.99 0.23 13.07
CA GLN A 147 1.11 0.10 14.24
C GLN A 147 1.66 -0.99 15.15
N TRP A 148 1.64 -0.72 16.43
CA TRP A 148 2.19 -1.61 17.44
C TRP A 148 1.43 -1.52 18.76
N SER A 149 1.57 -2.55 19.57
CA SER A 149 1.07 -2.58 20.94
C SER A 149 2.12 -3.20 21.86
N TYR A 150 2.02 -2.89 23.14
CA TYR A 150 2.88 -3.49 24.16
C TYR A 150 2.12 -4.53 24.98
N ASP A 151 2.57 -5.76 24.91
CA ASP A 151 2.11 -6.85 25.75
C ASP A 151 2.93 -6.86 27.07
N LYS A 152 2.26 -6.43 28.14
CA LYS A 152 2.89 -6.34 29.47
C LYS A 152 3.17 -7.70 30.11
N GLU A 153 2.36 -8.72 29.80
CA GLU A 153 2.48 -10.05 30.37
C GLU A 153 3.73 -10.76 29.82
N ASN A 154 3.91 -10.66 28.52
CA ASN A 154 5.05 -11.26 27.82
C ASN A 154 6.25 -10.32 27.70
N ASN A 155 6.13 -9.05 28.11
CA ASN A 155 7.16 -8.02 28.00
C ASN A 155 7.68 -7.87 26.56
N CYS A 156 6.79 -7.83 25.59
CA CYS A 156 7.11 -7.70 24.18
C CYS A 156 6.31 -6.61 23.46
N ILE A 157 6.83 -6.14 22.34
CA ILE A 157 6.17 -5.26 21.40
C ILE A 157 5.65 -6.12 20.24
N ASP A 158 4.37 -6.05 19.95
CA ASP A 158 3.75 -6.65 18.78
C ASP A 158 3.50 -5.58 17.72
N VAL A 159 4.20 -5.69 16.59
CA VAL A 159 3.97 -4.86 15.41
C VAL A 159 3.00 -5.60 14.48
N THR A 160 1.84 -5.00 14.23
CA THR A 160 0.75 -5.64 13.45
C THR A 160 0.54 -5.03 12.08
N ARG A 161 1.09 -3.84 11.83
CA ARG A 161 1.06 -3.17 10.52
C ARG A 161 2.37 -2.44 10.29
N ILE A 162 2.84 -2.43 9.05
CA ILE A 162 4.10 -1.79 8.66
C ILE A 162 3.85 -0.84 7.47
N PRO A 163 4.75 0.13 7.21
CA PRO A 163 4.67 0.97 6.02
C PRO A 163 4.61 0.16 4.73
N PRO A 164 3.87 0.64 3.70
CA PRO A 164 3.72 -0.08 2.42
C PRO A 164 5.01 -0.14 1.59
N THR A 165 6.04 0.59 2.00
CA THR A 165 7.33 0.70 1.31
C THR A 165 8.37 -0.33 1.75
N THR A 166 8.04 -1.18 2.74
CA THR A 166 8.99 -2.10 3.36
C THR A 166 8.40 -3.50 3.56
N THR A 167 9.22 -4.42 4.01
CA THR A 167 8.84 -5.79 4.38
C THR A 167 9.25 -6.12 5.81
N VAL A 168 8.65 -7.17 6.40
CA VAL A 168 8.99 -7.63 7.75
C VAL A 168 10.47 -7.98 7.85
N GLU A 169 10.98 -8.70 6.85
CA GLU A 169 12.38 -9.14 6.81
C GLU A 169 13.35 -7.94 6.73
N ALA A 170 13.02 -6.92 5.94
CA ALA A 170 13.86 -5.71 5.87
C ALA A 170 13.92 -4.96 7.20
N ILE A 171 12.81 -4.92 7.94
CA ILE A 171 12.76 -4.35 9.29
C ILE A 171 13.60 -5.19 10.25
N MET A 172 13.45 -6.53 10.23
CA MET A 172 14.21 -7.45 11.08
C MET A 172 15.70 -7.38 10.80
N ASP A 173 16.11 -7.36 9.54
CA ASP A 173 17.50 -7.22 9.12
C ASP A 173 18.10 -5.91 9.68
N LYS A 174 17.34 -4.80 9.56
CA LYS A 174 17.81 -3.50 10.07
C LYS A 174 17.91 -3.44 11.59
N ILE A 175 16.94 -3.99 12.30
CA ILE A 175 16.98 -4.08 13.77
C ILE A 175 18.18 -4.95 14.19
N THR A 176 18.38 -6.09 13.54
CA THR A 176 19.52 -7.00 13.82
C THR A 176 20.85 -6.29 13.60
N GLU A 177 20.99 -5.51 12.53
CA GLU A 177 22.18 -4.68 12.29
C GLU A 177 22.43 -3.72 13.46
N LEU A 178 21.38 -2.99 13.89
CA LEU A 178 21.49 -2.02 14.99
C LEU A 178 21.87 -2.67 16.32
N VAL A 179 21.35 -3.87 16.58
CA VAL A 179 21.71 -4.65 17.79
C VAL A 179 23.17 -5.10 17.71
N LYS A 180 23.63 -5.63 16.58
CA LYS A 180 25.04 -6.04 16.35
C LYS A 180 26.01 -4.88 16.52
N LEU A 181 25.64 -3.69 16.07
CA LEU A 181 26.43 -2.46 16.22
C LEU A 181 26.35 -1.86 17.65
N GLY A 182 25.60 -2.47 18.56
CA GLY A 182 25.42 -1.97 19.92
C GLY A 182 24.61 -0.68 20.04
N LYS A 183 23.97 -0.25 18.96
CA LYS A 183 23.10 0.95 18.95
C LYS A 183 21.75 0.72 19.62
N ILE A 184 21.23 -0.50 19.58
CA ILE A 184 20.02 -0.95 20.28
C ILE A 184 20.44 -2.10 21.21
N ARG A 185 20.17 -1.95 22.52
CA ARG A 185 20.55 -2.93 23.54
C ARG A 185 19.36 -3.44 24.34
N GLU A 186 18.19 -2.85 24.12
CA GLU A 186 16.95 -3.08 24.85
C GLU A 186 16.23 -4.38 24.43
N ILE A 187 16.55 -4.88 23.25
CA ILE A 187 15.93 -6.07 22.65
C ILE A 187 16.65 -7.32 23.11
N SER A 188 15.89 -8.35 23.53
CA SER A 188 16.38 -9.68 23.85
C SER A 188 16.23 -10.66 22.71
N ASP A 189 15.10 -10.64 22.01
CA ASP A 189 14.81 -11.51 20.86
C ASP A 189 13.80 -10.84 19.92
N MET A 190 13.66 -11.37 18.70
CA MET A 190 12.73 -10.88 17.70
C MET A 190 12.27 -12.05 16.83
N ARG A 191 10.94 -12.16 16.63
CA ARG A 191 10.33 -13.25 15.87
C ARG A 191 9.28 -12.72 14.89
N ASP A 192 9.25 -13.30 13.71
CA ASP A 192 8.12 -13.18 12.80
C ASP A 192 7.09 -14.25 13.17
N GLU A 193 5.96 -13.82 13.71
CA GLU A 193 4.81 -14.64 14.09
C GLU A 193 3.63 -14.43 13.13
N THR A 194 3.89 -13.93 11.94
CA THR A 194 2.88 -13.73 10.88
C THR A 194 2.21 -15.05 10.53
N ASP A 195 0.88 -15.05 10.55
CA ASP A 195 0.03 -16.21 10.29
C ASP A 195 -1.16 -15.85 9.38
N LEU A 196 -2.19 -16.71 9.35
CA LEU A 196 -3.42 -16.48 8.59
C LEU A 196 -4.24 -15.27 9.07
N ASN A 197 -4.04 -14.83 10.33
CA ASN A 197 -4.72 -13.67 10.89
C ASN A 197 -4.05 -12.34 10.46
N GLY A 198 -2.83 -12.40 9.94
CA GLY A 198 -2.11 -11.27 9.41
C GLY A 198 -0.68 -11.15 9.91
N LEU A 199 -0.08 -10.00 9.62
CA LEU A 199 1.28 -9.66 10.01
C LEU A 199 1.39 -9.52 11.53
N LYS A 200 2.40 -10.18 12.12
CA LYS A 200 2.80 -10.01 13.50
C LYS A 200 4.31 -10.17 13.66
N LEU A 201 4.99 -9.06 13.89
CA LEU A 201 6.40 -9.04 14.27
C LEU A 201 6.49 -8.80 15.79
N THR A 202 6.99 -9.78 16.53
CA THR A 202 7.13 -9.73 17.99
C THR A 202 8.58 -9.38 18.36
N ILE A 203 8.76 -8.35 19.19
CA ILE A 203 10.05 -7.87 19.67
C ILE A 203 10.08 -8.00 21.19
N ASP A 204 10.83 -8.95 21.70
CA ASP A 204 10.98 -9.19 23.14
C ASP A 204 11.93 -8.18 23.77
N LEU A 205 11.54 -7.59 24.88
CA LEU A 205 12.32 -6.59 25.59
C LEU A 205 13.12 -7.23 26.73
N LYS A 206 14.30 -6.69 27.01
CA LYS A 206 14.98 -6.95 28.28
C LYS A 206 14.19 -6.34 29.44
N ARG A 207 14.36 -6.90 30.63
CA ARG A 207 13.65 -6.41 31.82
C ARG A 207 13.96 -4.93 32.09
N GLY A 208 12.92 -4.19 32.48
CA GLY A 208 13.03 -2.77 32.87
C GLY A 208 13.22 -1.78 31.72
N GLN A 209 13.02 -2.22 30.48
CA GLN A 209 13.05 -1.33 29.33
C GLN A 209 11.71 -0.64 29.09
N ASP A 210 11.77 0.58 28.57
CA ASP A 210 10.62 1.40 28.24
C ASP A 210 10.26 1.17 26.74
N PRO A 211 9.09 0.56 26.43
CA PRO A 211 8.71 0.26 25.04
C PRO A 211 8.53 1.52 24.19
N ASP A 212 7.98 2.60 24.76
CA ASP A 212 7.73 3.84 24.00
C ASP A 212 9.05 4.50 23.58
N LYS A 213 10.04 4.53 24.47
CA LYS A 213 11.37 5.06 24.15
C LYS A 213 12.10 4.21 23.12
N LEU A 214 11.97 2.88 23.20
CA LEU A 214 12.54 2.00 22.21
C LEU A 214 11.88 2.24 20.83
N MET A 215 10.55 2.25 20.78
CA MET A 215 9.83 2.49 19.52
C MET A 215 10.15 3.84 18.92
N ALA A 216 10.27 4.90 19.71
CA ALA A 216 10.68 6.22 19.22
C ALA A 216 12.08 6.23 18.56
N ARG A 217 12.98 5.37 19.03
CA ARG A 217 14.32 5.17 18.42
C ARG A 217 14.22 4.30 17.16
N LEU A 218 13.44 3.23 17.20
CA LEU A 218 13.23 2.34 16.06
C LEU A 218 12.57 3.07 14.88
N PHE A 219 11.60 3.94 15.11
CA PHE A 219 11.01 4.78 14.07
C PHE A 219 12.04 5.66 13.36
N LYS A 220 13.04 6.17 14.08
CA LYS A 220 14.09 7.01 13.48
C LYS A 220 15.19 6.23 12.75
N ALA A 221 15.38 4.97 13.10
CA ALA A 221 16.55 4.20 12.68
C ALA A 221 16.22 3.01 11.76
N THR A 222 14.95 2.70 11.57
CA THR A 222 14.47 1.53 10.80
C THR A 222 13.29 1.90 9.91
N PRO A 223 12.93 1.06 8.94
CA PRO A 223 11.73 1.25 8.11
C PRO A 223 10.39 1.06 8.83
N LEU A 224 10.35 0.96 10.16
CA LEU A 224 9.11 1.03 10.94
C LEU A 224 8.41 2.39 10.81
N GLU A 225 9.14 3.44 10.43
CA GLU A 225 8.61 4.68 9.86
C GLU A 225 9.30 4.90 8.53
N ASP A 226 8.52 5.15 7.48
CA ASP A 226 9.05 5.40 6.14
C ASP A 226 8.14 6.37 5.37
N SER A 227 8.64 6.87 4.27
CA SER A 227 7.96 7.85 3.42
C SER A 227 7.56 7.22 2.09
N PHE A 228 6.27 7.29 1.78
CA PHE A 228 5.76 6.97 0.45
C PHE A 228 5.89 8.21 -0.44
N ALA A 229 6.78 8.14 -1.44
CA ALA A 229 6.97 9.23 -2.39
C ALA A 229 5.92 9.15 -3.51
N CYS A 230 4.96 10.06 -3.50
CA CYS A 230 3.95 10.18 -4.55
C CYS A 230 4.55 10.81 -5.80
N ASN A 231 4.30 10.19 -6.95
CA ASN A 231 4.65 10.70 -8.28
C ASN A 231 3.60 10.21 -9.27
N PHE A 232 2.53 11.00 -9.45
CA PHE A 232 1.37 10.63 -10.27
C PHE A 232 1.64 11.01 -11.72
N ASN A 233 2.21 10.10 -12.47
CA ASN A 233 2.35 10.22 -13.91
C ASN A 233 1.38 9.25 -14.57
N VAL A 234 0.48 9.79 -15.39
CA VAL A 234 -0.49 9.04 -16.18
C VAL A 234 -0.35 9.42 -17.64
N LEU A 235 -0.56 8.45 -18.52
CA LEU A 235 -0.69 8.71 -19.97
C LEU A 235 -2.14 9.06 -20.24
N ILE A 236 -2.34 10.18 -20.94
CA ILE A 236 -3.65 10.61 -21.44
C ILE A 236 -3.57 10.50 -22.95
N GLY A 237 -4.46 9.67 -23.52
CA GLY A 237 -4.50 9.38 -24.97
C GLY A 237 -5.07 10.53 -25.81
#